data_432847780e0651e66219e5d8869384c9
#
_entry.id   432847780e0651e66219e5d8869384c9
#
_cell.length_a   1.000
_cell.length_b   1.000
_cell.length_c   1.000
_cell.angle_alpha   90.00
_cell.angle_beta   90.00
_cell.angle_gamma   90.00
#
_symmetry.space_group_name_H-M   'P 1'
#
loop_
_entity.id
_entity.type
_entity.pdbx_description
1 polymer ?
#
loop_
_entity_poly.entity_id
_entity_poly.type
_entity_poly.pdbx_seq_one_letter_code
_entity_poly.pdbx_strand_id
1 'polypeptide(L)'
;QRQMCIRDRTTMYIDELSAWQDTLPEQRGEDYKAFKMEKAKQLLEFIKSHGIDFTDHIETMYTTTPLSYRDFTGTCDGSAYGIIKDYKCPQIGFVSTRTKLGNLFLTGQNLNVHGALGVTLTSIITCGELLGHEYLAKRIGHA
;
A
#
# COMPACT_ATOMS: atom_id res chain seq x y z
N GLN A 1 6.62 -10.67 29.61
CA GLN A 1 5.70 -10.94 28.46
C GLN A 1 6.17 -10.14 27.27
N ARG A 2 6.45 -10.80 26.15
CA ARG A 2 6.69 -10.10 24.88
C ARG A 2 5.34 -9.75 24.29
N GLN A 3 4.99 -8.48 24.22
CA GLN A 3 3.88 -8.02 23.41
C GLN A 3 4.22 -8.27 21.93
N MET A 4 3.34 -8.96 21.23
CA MET A 4 3.51 -9.23 19.80
C MET A 4 2.55 -8.34 19.01
N CYS A 5 3.09 -7.58 18.06
CA CYS A 5 2.29 -6.77 17.15
C CYS A 5 1.93 -7.62 15.93
N ILE A 6 0.65 -7.89 15.74
CA ILE A 6 0.10 -8.58 14.57
C ILE A 6 -0.52 -7.52 13.66
N ARG A 7 -0.28 -7.64 12.35
CA ARG A 7 -0.87 -6.76 11.35
C ARG A 7 -1.55 -7.59 10.27
N ASP A 8 -2.87 -7.56 10.27
CA ASP A 8 -3.70 -8.19 9.26
C ASP A 8 -4.15 -7.19 8.22
N ARG A 9 -4.33 -7.64 6.99
CA ARG A 9 -4.77 -6.83 5.87
C ARG A 9 -5.80 -7.56 5.03
N THR A 10 -6.78 -6.81 4.57
CA THR A 10 -7.74 -7.26 3.54
C THR A 10 -7.92 -6.15 2.52
N THR A 11 -8.39 -6.51 1.34
CA THR A 11 -8.76 -5.54 0.32
C THR A 11 -10.07 -4.86 0.68
N MET A 12 -10.15 -3.55 0.46
CA MET A 12 -11.34 -2.74 0.62
C MET A 12 -11.38 -1.72 -0.51
N TYR A 13 -12.53 -1.53 -1.12
CA TYR A 13 -12.71 -0.50 -2.14
C TYR A 13 -13.15 0.81 -1.52
N ILE A 14 -12.73 1.92 -2.10
CA ILE A 14 -13.10 3.27 -1.62
C ILE A 14 -14.61 3.50 -1.67
N ASP A 15 -15.32 2.86 -2.59
CA ASP A 15 -16.77 2.96 -2.74
C ASP A 15 -17.55 2.46 -1.53
N GLU A 16 -16.98 1.52 -0.76
CA GLU A 16 -17.56 1.06 0.51
C GLU A 16 -17.61 2.17 1.57
N LEU A 17 -16.87 3.25 1.34
CA LEU A 17 -16.71 4.38 2.25
C LEU A 17 -17.35 5.66 1.70
N SER A 18 -18.21 5.55 0.68
CA SER A 18 -18.84 6.68 -0.01
C SER A 18 -19.55 7.65 0.95
N ALA A 19 -20.18 7.13 2.00
CA ALA A 19 -20.86 7.95 3.02
C ALA A 19 -19.93 8.89 3.81
N TRP A 20 -18.61 8.62 3.82
CA TRP A 20 -17.63 9.38 4.60
C TRP A 20 -16.54 10.03 3.75
N GLN A 21 -16.63 9.96 2.42
CA GLN A 21 -15.59 10.47 1.52
C GLN A 21 -15.32 11.97 1.69
N ASP A 22 -16.38 12.76 1.95
CA ASP A 22 -16.29 14.20 2.09
C ASP A 22 -16.08 14.68 3.54
N THR A 23 -15.80 13.75 4.46
CA THR A 23 -15.57 14.06 5.86
C THR A 23 -14.09 14.16 6.21
N LEU A 24 -13.77 15.05 7.15
CA LEU A 24 -12.40 15.18 7.65
C LEU A 24 -12.01 14.06 8.62
N PRO A 25 -10.71 13.76 8.75
CA PRO A 25 -10.21 12.90 9.82
C PRO A 25 -10.76 13.33 11.18
N GLU A 26 -11.06 12.37 12.04
CA GLU A 26 -11.62 12.57 13.40
C GLU A 26 -13.06 13.13 13.46
N GLN A 27 -13.64 13.55 12.34
CA GLN A 27 -15.02 14.09 12.27
C GLN A 27 -16.02 13.11 11.61
N ARG A 28 -15.65 11.84 11.42
CA ARG A 28 -16.47 10.84 10.71
C ARG A 28 -17.59 10.20 11.53
N GLY A 29 -17.70 10.56 12.80
CA GLY A 29 -18.76 10.07 13.68
C GLY A 29 -18.62 8.64 14.17
N GLU A 30 -19.59 8.22 14.97
CA GLU A 30 -19.59 6.88 15.57
C GLU A 30 -19.93 5.78 14.55
N ASP A 31 -20.74 6.09 13.55
CA ASP A 31 -21.09 5.14 12.48
C ASP A 31 -19.86 4.66 11.71
N TYR A 32 -18.90 5.54 11.43
CA TYR A 32 -17.65 5.17 10.81
C TYR A 32 -16.78 4.28 11.71
N LYS A 33 -16.77 4.56 13.01
CA LYS A 33 -16.06 3.71 13.98
C LYS A 33 -16.69 2.34 14.06
N ALA A 34 -18.03 2.27 14.11
CA ALA A 34 -18.78 1.02 14.12
C ALA A 34 -18.52 0.20 12.86
N PHE A 35 -18.56 0.82 11.69
CA PHE A 35 -18.22 0.18 10.42
C PHE A 35 -16.81 -0.42 10.43
N LYS A 36 -15.81 0.33 10.88
CA LYS A 36 -14.43 -0.18 10.97
C LYS A 36 -14.32 -1.38 11.91
N MET A 37 -14.99 -1.33 13.05
CA MET A 37 -14.98 -2.41 14.02
C MET A 37 -15.69 -3.66 13.50
N GLU A 38 -16.76 -3.50 12.76
CA GLU A 38 -17.46 -4.62 12.11
C GLU A 38 -16.56 -5.31 11.08
N LYS A 39 -15.91 -4.55 10.21
CA LYS A 39 -14.95 -5.08 9.23
C LYS A 39 -13.77 -5.80 9.90
N ALA A 40 -13.25 -5.25 10.98
CA ALA A 40 -12.20 -5.89 11.75
C ALA A 40 -12.65 -7.22 12.38
N LYS A 41 -13.86 -7.27 12.94
CA LYS A 41 -14.43 -8.53 13.47
C LYS A 41 -14.59 -9.58 12.38
N GLN A 42 -15.12 -9.21 11.22
CA GLN A 42 -15.24 -10.11 10.07
C GLN A 42 -13.89 -10.70 9.67
N LEU A 43 -12.82 -9.88 9.64
CA LEU A 43 -11.48 -10.34 9.34
C LEU A 43 -10.94 -11.30 10.41
N LEU A 44 -11.14 -11.00 11.69
CA LEU A 44 -10.74 -11.88 12.79
C LEU A 44 -11.49 -13.22 12.75
N GLU A 45 -12.79 -13.23 12.49
CA GLU A 45 -13.58 -14.45 12.33
C GLU A 45 -13.10 -15.28 11.13
N PHE A 46 -12.75 -14.64 10.02
CA PHE A 46 -12.14 -15.29 8.87
C PHE A 46 -10.82 -15.97 9.23
N ILE A 47 -9.92 -15.29 9.93
CA ILE A 47 -8.63 -15.83 10.37
C ILE A 47 -8.85 -17.01 11.34
N LYS A 48 -9.77 -16.87 12.28
CA LYS A 48 -10.15 -17.92 13.23
C LYS A 48 -10.66 -19.17 12.51
N SER A 49 -11.48 -19.01 11.48
CA SER A 49 -12.01 -20.14 10.68
C SER A 49 -10.90 -20.91 9.94
N HIS A 50 -9.73 -20.30 9.74
CA HIS A 50 -8.54 -20.93 9.15
C HIS A 50 -7.55 -21.48 10.18
N GLY A 51 -8.00 -21.64 11.45
CA GLY A 51 -7.24 -22.30 12.50
C GLY A 51 -6.26 -21.42 13.28
N ILE A 52 -6.32 -20.10 13.08
CA ILE A 52 -5.49 -19.13 13.82
C ILE A 52 -6.41 -18.32 14.73
N ASP A 53 -6.43 -18.63 16.02
CA ASP A 53 -7.23 -17.91 17.01
C ASP A 53 -6.34 -17.24 18.05
N PHE A 54 -6.35 -15.93 18.08
CA PHE A 54 -5.68 -15.10 19.08
C PHE A 54 -6.62 -14.05 19.68
N THR A 55 -7.92 -14.17 19.44
CA THR A 55 -8.92 -13.17 19.81
C THR A 55 -8.93 -12.87 21.31
N ASP A 56 -8.75 -13.89 22.15
CA ASP A 56 -8.72 -13.74 23.61
C ASP A 56 -7.43 -13.07 24.14
N HIS A 57 -6.45 -12.86 23.25
CA HIS A 57 -5.16 -12.25 23.59
C HIS A 57 -4.99 -10.83 23.04
N ILE A 58 -6.05 -10.26 22.43
CA ILE A 58 -6.03 -8.92 21.90
C ILE A 58 -6.18 -7.91 23.03
N GLU A 59 -5.11 -7.19 23.36
CA GLU A 59 -5.14 -6.10 24.35
C GLU A 59 -5.66 -4.80 23.71
N THR A 60 -5.24 -4.51 22.47
CA THR A 60 -5.59 -3.26 21.77
C THR A 60 -5.64 -3.52 20.27
N MET A 61 -6.59 -2.89 19.60
CA MET A 61 -6.76 -3.00 18.15
C MET A 61 -6.95 -1.64 17.50
N TYR A 62 -6.18 -1.38 16.44
CA TYR A 62 -6.29 -0.19 15.60
C TYR A 62 -6.67 -0.59 14.19
N THR A 63 -7.59 0.17 13.60
CA THR A 63 -8.09 -0.11 12.24
C THR A 63 -7.88 1.09 11.34
N THR A 64 -7.44 0.83 10.12
CA THR A 64 -7.28 1.82 9.04
C THR A 64 -8.12 1.40 7.84
N THR A 65 -8.51 2.37 7.03
CA THR A 65 -9.29 2.18 5.81
C THR A 65 -8.63 2.92 4.65
N PRO A 66 -9.10 2.76 3.40
CA PRO A 66 -8.67 3.60 2.29
C PRO A 66 -8.72 5.10 2.56
N LEU A 67 -9.73 5.60 3.30
CA LEU A 67 -9.78 7.02 3.70
C LEU A 67 -8.60 7.43 4.58
N SER A 68 -8.13 6.55 5.47
CA SER A 68 -6.94 6.84 6.27
C SER A 68 -5.69 6.96 5.37
N TYR A 69 -5.54 6.08 4.38
CA TYR A 69 -4.44 6.20 3.41
C TYR A 69 -4.52 7.50 2.62
N ARG A 70 -5.69 7.84 2.09
CA ARG A 70 -5.92 9.10 1.38
C ARG A 70 -5.51 10.31 2.22
N ASP A 71 -5.98 10.36 3.44
CA ASP A 71 -5.80 11.55 4.30
C ASP A 71 -4.35 11.71 4.80
N PHE A 72 -3.67 10.61 5.11
CA PHE A 72 -2.32 10.65 5.68
C PHE A 72 -1.19 10.52 4.65
N THR A 73 -1.45 9.95 3.48
CA THR A 73 -0.42 9.76 2.45
C THR A 73 -0.68 10.55 1.18
N GLY A 74 -1.86 11.15 1.03
CA GLY A 74 -2.25 11.90 -0.17
C GLY A 74 -2.45 11.03 -1.41
N THR A 75 -2.61 9.70 -1.24
CA THR A 75 -2.83 8.80 -2.38
C THR A 75 -4.23 8.92 -2.93
N CYS A 76 -4.36 8.88 -4.26
CA CYS A 76 -5.66 8.87 -4.91
C CYS A 76 -6.47 7.66 -4.43
N ASP A 77 -7.73 7.89 -4.07
CA ASP A 77 -8.69 6.88 -3.62
C ASP A 77 -8.20 5.97 -2.49
N GLY A 78 -7.23 6.46 -1.71
CA GLY A 78 -6.66 5.70 -0.59
C GLY A 78 -5.88 4.47 -1.00
N SER A 79 -5.31 4.46 -2.21
CA SER A 79 -4.47 3.38 -2.70
C SER A 79 -3.26 3.15 -1.79
N ALA A 80 -3.10 1.92 -1.31
CA ALA A 80 -1.96 1.55 -0.48
C ALA A 80 -0.68 1.26 -1.30
N TYR A 81 -0.84 0.85 -2.56
CA TYR A 81 0.24 0.33 -3.41
C TYR A 81 0.33 0.98 -4.79
N GLY A 82 -0.32 2.12 -4.97
CA GLY A 82 -0.26 2.88 -6.23
C GLY A 82 -1.21 2.33 -7.30
N ILE A 83 -0.79 2.40 -8.55
CA ILE A 83 -1.61 2.05 -9.72
C ILE A 83 -1.91 0.56 -9.74
N ILE A 84 -3.16 0.19 -10.06
CA ILE A 84 -3.57 -1.20 -10.24
C ILE A 84 -2.75 -1.87 -11.36
N LYS A 85 -2.20 -3.04 -11.04
CA LYS A 85 -1.47 -3.89 -11.98
C LYS A 85 -2.37 -5.06 -12.39
N ASP A 86 -2.88 -5.04 -13.60
CA ASP A 86 -3.67 -6.15 -14.13
C ASP A 86 -2.75 -7.26 -14.63
N TYR A 87 -2.82 -8.43 -14.01
CA TYR A 87 -2.01 -9.60 -14.41
C TYR A 87 -2.37 -10.13 -15.81
N LYS A 88 -3.58 -9.83 -16.29
CA LYS A 88 -4.02 -10.21 -17.65
C LYS A 88 -3.48 -9.28 -18.73
N CYS A 89 -3.16 -8.04 -18.35
CA CYS A 89 -2.63 -7.01 -19.24
C CYS A 89 -1.43 -6.30 -18.58
N PRO A 90 -0.32 -6.99 -18.30
CA PRO A 90 0.81 -6.42 -17.58
C PRO A 90 1.42 -5.20 -18.26
N GLN A 91 1.30 -5.11 -19.57
CA GLN A 91 1.84 -4.00 -20.36
C GLN A 91 1.16 -2.65 -20.04
N ILE A 92 -0.13 -2.64 -19.67
CA ILE A 92 -0.85 -1.42 -19.29
C ILE A 92 -0.34 -0.86 -17.96
N GLY A 93 0.09 -1.74 -17.06
CA GLY A 93 0.62 -1.36 -15.76
C GLY A 93 2.10 -0.96 -15.76
N PHE A 94 2.80 -1.08 -16.90
CA PHE A 94 4.22 -0.72 -16.97
C PHE A 94 4.38 0.78 -17.26
N VAL A 95 5.00 1.48 -16.31
CA VAL A 95 5.31 2.90 -16.42
C VAL A 95 6.83 3.07 -16.54
N SER A 96 7.30 3.72 -17.61
CA SER A 96 8.72 3.98 -17.81
C SER A 96 9.26 4.95 -16.75
N THR A 97 10.48 4.69 -16.29
CA THR A 97 11.22 5.64 -15.44
C THR A 97 11.64 6.89 -16.21
N ARG A 98 11.85 6.79 -17.52
CA ARG A 98 12.17 7.90 -18.41
C ARG A 98 10.90 8.49 -19.00
N THR A 99 10.74 9.80 -18.91
CA THR A 99 9.64 10.52 -19.53
C THR A 99 10.01 11.07 -20.91
N LYS A 100 9.03 11.68 -21.59
CA LYS A 100 9.29 12.41 -22.86
C LYS A 100 10.09 13.69 -22.65
N LEU A 101 10.16 14.19 -21.41
CA LEU A 101 10.99 15.35 -21.04
C LEU A 101 12.39 14.86 -20.67
N GLY A 102 13.42 15.37 -21.34
CA GLY A 102 14.79 14.85 -21.22
C GLY A 102 15.42 14.95 -19.82
N ASN A 103 14.90 15.83 -18.99
CA ASN A 103 15.37 16.08 -17.63
C ASN A 103 14.39 15.65 -16.52
N LEU A 104 13.31 14.92 -16.88
CA LEU A 104 12.33 14.43 -15.91
C LEU A 104 12.32 12.90 -15.87
N PHE A 105 12.59 12.35 -14.71
CA PHE A 105 12.57 10.92 -14.43
C PHE A 105 11.55 10.62 -13.37
N LEU A 106 10.96 9.44 -13.45
CA LEU A 106 9.99 8.92 -12.48
C LEU A 106 10.63 7.79 -11.67
N THR A 107 10.25 7.70 -10.40
CA THR A 107 10.66 6.62 -9.51
C THR A 107 9.56 6.33 -8.48
N GLY A 108 9.70 5.25 -7.73
CA GLY A 108 8.80 4.90 -6.64
C GLY A 108 7.81 3.79 -6.95
N GLN A 109 6.92 3.53 -6.00
CA GLN A 109 6.03 2.36 -6.03
C GLN A 109 4.92 2.41 -7.09
N ASN A 110 4.63 3.57 -7.65
CA ASN A 110 3.57 3.74 -8.65
C ASN A 110 3.98 3.26 -10.05
N LEU A 111 5.28 3.04 -10.32
CA LEU A 111 5.74 2.67 -11.65
C LEU A 111 5.48 1.19 -11.95
N ASN A 112 6.33 0.31 -11.47
CA ASN A 112 6.33 -1.07 -11.91
C ASN A 112 6.10 -2.07 -10.77
N VAL A 113 6.81 -1.92 -9.65
CA VAL A 113 6.75 -2.82 -8.51
C VAL A 113 6.61 -2.00 -7.23
N HIS A 114 5.72 -2.43 -6.34
CA HIS A 114 5.43 -1.76 -5.07
C HIS A 114 6.16 -2.41 -3.89
N GLY A 115 6.04 -1.75 -2.72
CA GLY A 115 6.68 -2.18 -1.48
C GLY A 115 8.18 -1.88 -1.44
N ALA A 116 8.84 -2.22 -0.35
CA ALA A 116 10.25 -1.88 -0.13
C ALA A 116 11.16 -2.42 -1.25
N LEU A 117 11.01 -3.70 -1.61
CA LEU A 117 11.78 -4.30 -2.70
C LEU A 117 11.50 -3.62 -4.04
N GLY A 118 10.22 -3.38 -4.34
CA GLY A 118 9.83 -2.76 -5.62
C GLY A 118 10.35 -1.34 -5.77
N VAL A 119 10.28 -0.53 -4.72
CA VAL A 119 10.81 0.84 -4.72
C VAL A 119 12.33 0.82 -4.88
N THR A 120 13.03 -0.11 -4.22
CA THR A 120 14.48 -0.26 -4.37
C THR A 120 14.85 -0.61 -5.81
N LEU A 121 14.18 -1.59 -6.42
CA LEU A 121 14.42 -1.98 -7.81
C LEU A 121 14.15 -0.82 -8.77
N THR A 122 13.03 -0.11 -8.60
CA THR A 122 12.70 1.05 -9.43
C THR A 122 13.73 2.16 -9.29
N SER A 123 14.24 2.38 -8.07
CA SER A 123 15.32 3.37 -7.83
C SER A 123 16.62 2.99 -8.55
N ILE A 124 16.98 1.70 -8.54
CA ILE A 124 18.15 1.20 -9.27
C ILE A 124 17.98 1.43 -10.78
N ILE A 125 16.81 1.15 -11.33
CA ILE A 125 16.51 1.37 -12.74
C ILE A 125 16.62 2.87 -13.06
N THR A 126 16.01 3.75 -12.26
CA THR A 126 16.07 5.21 -12.46
C THR A 126 17.52 5.74 -12.36
N CYS A 127 18.29 5.25 -11.40
CA CYS A 127 19.72 5.60 -11.30
C CYS A 127 20.51 5.07 -12.50
N GLY A 128 20.18 3.89 -13.02
CA GLY A 128 20.79 3.34 -14.23
C GLY A 128 20.57 4.20 -15.48
N GLU A 129 19.37 4.81 -15.59
CA GLU A 129 19.07 5.77 -16.66
C GLU A 129 19.92 7.07 -16.59
N LEU A 130 20.29 7.48 -15.37
CA LEU A 130 21.09 8.69 -15.14
C LEU A 130 22.59 8.44 -15.23
N LEU A 131 23.07 7.33 -14.68
CA LEU A 131 24.51 7.06 -14.50
C LEU A 131 25.07 6.04 -15.50
N GLY A 132 24.18 5.34 -16.20
CA GLY A 132 24.50 4.18 -17.03
C GLY A 132 24.36 2.86 -16.26
N HIS A 133 23.63 1.91 -16.86
CA HIS A 133 23.32 0.62 -16.25
C HIS A 133 24.57 -0.23 -15.96
N GLU A 134 25.55 -0.23 -16.87
CA GLU A 134 26.82 -0.96 -16.68
C GLU A 134 27.64 -0.42 -15.51
N TYR A 135 27.71 0.89 -15.36
CA TYR A 135 28.39 1.53 -14.23
C TYR A 135 27.75 1.11 -12.91
N LEU A 136 26.41 1.18 -12.85
CA LEU A 136 25.68 0.87 -11.64
C LEU A 136 25.80 -0.61 -11.28
N ALA A 137 25.68 -1.52 -12.27
CA ALA A 137 25.81 -2.96 -12.05
C ALA A 137 27.18 -3.35 -11.47
N LYS A 138 28.25 -2.73 -11.97
CA LYS A 138 29.62 -2.93 -11.42
C LYS A 138 29.73 -2.45 -9.98
N ARG A 139 29.08 -1.35 -9.62
CA ARG A 139 29.12 -0.82 -8.25
C ARG A 139 28.34 -1.66 -7.25
N ILE A 140 27.15 -2.13 -7.64
CA ILE A 140 26.29 -2.97 -6.76
C ILE A 140 26.85 -4.40 -6.67
N GLY A 141 27.40 -4.93 -7.75
CA GLY A 141 27.94 -6.30 -7.77
C GLY A 141 29.24 -6.50 -6.99
N HIS A 142 29.86 -5.43 -6.52
CA HIS A 142 31.07 -5.43 -5.69
C HIS A 142 30.83 -4.99 -4.25
N ALA A 143 29.56 -4.79 -3.85
CA ALA A 143 29.15 -4.50 -2.48
C ALA A 143 28.69 -5.77 -1.79
#